data_04c478a3ff1c6e9ed15c1d6200e4f79d
#
_entry.id   04c478a3ff1c6e9ed15c1d6200e4f79d
#
_cell.length_a   1.000
_cell.length_b   1.000
_cell.length_c   1.000
_cell.angle_alpha   90.00
_cell.angle_beta   90.00
_cell.angle_gamma   90.00
#
_symmetry.space_group_name_H-M   'P 1'
#
loop_
_entity.id
_entity.type
_entity.pdbx_description
1 polymer ?
#
loop_
_entity_poly.entity_id
_entity_poly.type
_entity_poly.pdbx_seq_one_letter_code
_entity_poly.pdbx_strand_id
1 'polypeptide(L)'
;TIPQGVVARTYKIEDNMLKLSKKYASGDVLPKDMAVVLEADEGRYTFWMTEKQGEKDEKNVLKGTDDNSQTTGGTIFYGFSNGKRGVGFYWRKADGGAFENGAHKAYIAYTPSSTAQAKSYLVFDTATGVHLTAFPESQMEDEPTYNLAGQRVGKDYKGIVIKIGRASC
;
A
#
# COMPACT_ATOMS: atom_id res chain seq x y z
N THR A 1 22.46 3.79 7.51
CA THR A 1 22.22 4.87 6.54
C THR A 1 21.55 4.32 5.29
N ILE A 2 20.76 5.17 4.60
CA ILE A 2 20.09 4.82 3.35
C ILE A 2 21.13 4.75 2.22
N PRO A 3 21.20 3.65 1.46
CA PRO A 3 22.13 3.51 0.36
C PRO A 3 21.71 4.34 -0.87
N GLN A 4 22.64 4.53 -1.78
CA GLN A 4 22.38 5.19 -3.06
C GLN A 4 21.32 4.42 -3.87
N GLY A 5 20.41 5.12 -4.53
CA GLY A 5 19.33 4.54 -5.32
C GLY A 5 18.11 4.11 -4.51
N VAL A 6 18.13 4.29 -3.19
CA VAL A 6 17.00 3.99 -2.31
C VAL A 6 16.42 5.27 -1.72
N VAL A 7 15.11 5.32 -1.63
CA VAL A 7 14.36 6.34 -0.89
C VAL A 7 13.48 5.65 0.14
N ALA A 8 13.51 6.10 1.39
CA ALA A 8 12.58 5.66 2.41
C ALA A 8 11.54 6.75 2.68
N ARG A 9 10.29 6.35 2.85
CA ARG A 9 9.17 7.27 3.05
C ARG A 9 8.34 6.86 4.24
N THR A 10 7.90 7.84 5.00
CA THR A 10 6.88 7.71 6.02
C THR A 10 5.60 8.38 5.57
N TYR A 11 4.49 8.00 6.17
CA TYR A 11 3.17 8.45 5.75
C TYR A 11 2.31 8.84 6.95
N LYS A 12 1.37 9.74 6.70
CA LYS A 12 0.29 10.14 7.60
C LYS A 12 -1.06 9.93 6.91
N ILE A 13 -2.14 9.84 7.69
CA ILE A 13 -3.50 9.79 7.14
C ILE A 13 -4.13 11.18 7.31
N GLU A 14 -4.54 11.76 6.19
CA GLU A 14 -5.34 12.99 6.13
C GLU A 14 -6.47 12.80 5.10
N ASP A 15 -7.67 13.21 5.44
CA ASP A 15 -8.86 13.09 4.57
C ASP A 15 -9.10 11.66 4.06
N ASN A 16 -8.85 10.65 4.89
CA ASN A 16 -8.90 9.23 4.52
C ASN A 16 -7.97 8.83 3.35
N MET A 17 -6.90 9.58 3.15
CA MET A 17 -5.84 9.30 2.18
C MET A 17 -4.49 9.19 2.85
N LEU A 18 -3.61 8.40 2.23
CA LEU A 18 -2.24 8.22 2.68
C LEU A 18 -1.35 9.28 2.03
N LYS A 19 -0.97 10.29 2.81
CA LYS A 19 -0.11 11.37 2.35
C LYS A 19 1.32 11.18 2.83
N LEU A 20 2.29 11.59 2.02
CA LEU A 20 3.69 11.61 2.41
C LEU A 20 3.85 12.49 3.67
N SER A 21 4.51 11.95 4.68
CA SER A 21 4.89 12.70 5.88
C SER A 21 6.34 13.18 5.80
N LYS A 22 7.28 12.24 5.61
CA LYS A 22 8.69 12.56 5.49
C LYS A 22 9.38 11.66 4.47
N LYS A 23 10.39 12.19 3.80
CA LYS A 23 11.27 11.49 2.85
C LYS A 23 12.67 11.45 3.43
N TYR A 24 13.29 10.28 3.40
CA TYR A 24 14.68 10.06 3.71
C TYR A 24 15.39 9.62 2.43
N ALA A 25 16.41 10.36 2.03
CA ALA A 25 17.18 10.12 0.82
C ALA A 25 18.47 9.37 1.10
N SER A 26 19.23 9.06 0.06
CA SER A 26 20.55 8.47 0.19
C SER A 26 21.46 9.27 1.11
N GLY A 27 22.11 8.59 2.05
CA GLY A 27 22.97 9.20 3.07
C GLY A 27 22.26 9.56 4.37
N ASP A 28 20.92 9.70 4.37
CA ASP A 28 20.16 9.96 5.59
C ASP A 28 20.21 8.76 6.54
N VAL A 29 20.05 9.02 7.81
CA VAL A 29 19.98 8.00 8.85
C VAL A 29 18.53 7.69 9.17
N LEU A 30 18.10 6.44 8.97
CA LEU A 30 16.81 5.98 9.47
C LEU A 30 16.88 5.80 10.99
N PRO A 31 15.95 6.37 11.73
CA PRO A 31 15.82 6.10 13.17
C PRO A 31 15.59 4.61 13.42
N LYS A 32 16.07 4.16 14.57
CA LYS A 32 15.75 2.83 15.10
C LYS A 32 14.22 2.71 15.31
N ASP A 33 13.69 1.51 15.09
CA ASP A 33 12.30 1.13 15.36
C ASP A 33 11.26 1.99 14.63
N MET A 34 11.61 2.51 13.43
CA MET A 34 10.69 3.24 12.57
C MET A 34 10.38 2.46 11.29
N ALA A 35 9.11 2.16 11.08
CA ALA A 35 8.66 1.52 9.86
C ALA A 35 8.60 2.55 8.70
N VAL A 36 9.03 2.12 7.52
CA VAL A 36 9.07 2.93 6.30
C VAL A 36 8.64 2.10 5.09
N VAL A 37 8.24 2.77 4.02
CA VAL A 37 8.15 2.19 2.68
C VAL A 37 9.44 2.52 1.94
N LEU A 38 10.12 1.51 1.42
CA LEU A 38 11.30 1.66 0.58
C LEU A 38 10.90 1.68 -0.89
N GLU A 39 11.50 2.59 -1.63
CA GLU A 39 11.39 2.71 -3.08
C GLU A 39 12.79 2.65 -3.67
N ALA A 40 13.00 1.73 -4.59
CA ALA A 40 14.27 1.52 -5.29
C ALA A 40 14.01 0.73 -6.58
N ASP A 41 14.92 0.83 -7.55
CA ASP A 41 14.96 -0.08 -8.68
C ASP A 41 15.27 -1.51 -8.22
N GLU A 42 15.04 -2.48 -9.09
CA GLU A 42 15.41 -3.87 -8.80
C GLU A 42 16.93 -3.97 -8.58
N GLY A 43 17.33 -4.56 -7.43
CA GLY A 43 18.74 -4.64 -7.09
C GLY A 43 19.01 -5.13 -5.68
N ARG A 44 20.28 -5.19 -5.35
CA ARG A 44 20.77 -5.49 -4.00
C ARG A 44 21.29 -4.22 -3.35
N TYR A 45 20.80 -3.88 -2.18
CA TYR A 45 21.14 -2.69 -1.42
C TYR A 45 21.66 -3.07 -0.04
N THR A 46 22.74 -2.43 0.41
CA THR A 46 23.33 -2.65 1.73
C THR A 46 23.06 -1.44 2.61
N PHE A 47 22.34 -1.66 3.71
CA PHE A 47 22.09 -0.64 4.72
C PHE A 47 23.17 -0.74 5.81
N TRP A 48 23.99 0.29 5.94
CA TRP A 48 25.02 0.34 6.96
C TRP A 48 24.46 0.87 8.26
N MET A 49 24.72 0.15 9.34
CA MET A 49 24.44 0.61 10.69
C MET A 49 25.34 1.80 11.05
N THR A 50 24.84 2.67 11.89
CA THR A 50 25.58 3.83 12.40
C THR A 50 25.11 4.16 13.80
N GLU A 51 25.98 4.72 14.62
CA GLU A 51 25.64 5.26 15.93
C GLU A 51 24.94 6.62 15.88
N LYS A 52 24.91 7.25 14.71
CA LYS A 52 24.21 8.51 14.51
C LYS A 52 22.71 8.32 14.69
N GLN A 53 22.08 9.22 15.40
CA GLN A 53 20.64 9.26 15.54
C GLN A 53 19.99 9.87 14.30
N GLY A 54 19.02 9.15 13.72
CA GLY A 54 18.16 9.69 12.67
C GLY A 54 17.01 10.52 13.27
N GLU A 55 16.48 11.45 12.50
CA GLU A 55 15.34 12.26 12.92
C GLU A 55 14.04 11.48 12.75
N LYS A 56 13.33 11.19 13.84
CA LYS A 56 12.02 10.53 13.82
C LYS A 56 10.96 11.39 13.16
N ASP A 57 9.99 10.71 12.57
CA ASP A 57 8.75 11.31 12.11
C ASP A 57 7.59 10.89 13.03
N GLU A 58 7.21 11.79 13.92
CA GLU A 58 6.14 11.55 14.91
C GLU A 58 4.73 11.44 14.27
N LYS A 59 4.60 11.85 13.00
CA LYS A 59 3.33 11.73 12.25
C LYS A 59 3.20 10.42 11.50
N ASN A 60 4.26 9.59 11.54
CA ASN A 60 4.29 8.34 10.81
C ASN A 60 3.25 7.34 11.34
N VAL A 61 2.30 6.95 10.51
CA VAL A 61 1.28 5.95 10.84
C VAL A 61 1.71 4.51 10.56
N LEU A 62 2.88 4.34 9.91
CA LEU A 62 3.42 3.02 9.65
C LEU A 62 3.92 2.39 10.94
N LYS A 63 3.64 1.10 11.09
CA LYS A 63 4.16 0.23 12.14
C LYS A 63 4.83 -0.97 11.50
N GLY A 64 5.71 -1.61 12.22
CA GLY A 64 6.38 -2.84 11.80
C GLY A 64 6.74 -3.69 13.00
N THR A 65 7.14 -4.91 12.74
CA THR A 65 7.57 -5.86 13.76
C THR A 65 8.80 -6.60 13.27
N ASP A 66 9.71 -6.93 14.16
CA ASP A 66 10.90 -7.70 13.84
C ASP A 66 10.58 -9.19 13.69
N ASP A 67 9.53 -9.65 14.36
CA ASP A 67 9.02 -11.01 14.30
C ASP A 67 7.60 -11.06 13.73
N ASN A 68 7.17 -12.26 13.34
CA ASN A 68 5.77 -12.50 13.02
C ASN A 68 4.91 -12.25 14.25
N SER A 69 4.00 -11.31 14.16
CA SER A 69 3.15 -10.97 15.30
C SER A 69 1.82 -10.37 14.86
N GLN A 70 0.86 -10.41 15.79
CA GLN A 70 -0.45 -9.80 15.60
C GLN A 70 -0.32 -8.29 15.52
N THR A 71 -1.00 -7.66 14.53
CA THR A 71 -1.05 -6.20 14.43
C THR A 71 -1.76 -5.58 15.63
N THR A 72 -1.21 -4.48 16.15
CA THR A 72 -1.69 -3.77 17.34
C THR A 72 -1.67 -2.26 17.16
N GLY A 73 -2.26 -1.53 18.11
CA GLY A 73 -2.16 -0.07 18.19
C GLY A 73 -3.16 0.70 17.34
N GLY A 74 -4.29 0.08 16.97
CA GLY A 74 -5.41 0.69 16.28
C GLY A 74 -6.65 -0.16 16.37
N THR A 75 -7.74 0.28 15.74
CA THR A 75 -9.00 -0.48 15.59
C THR A 75 -9.16 -1.06 14.19
N ILE A 76 -8.48 -0.47 13.20
CA ILE A 76 -8.49 -0.90 11.80
C ILE A 76 -7.05 -1.05 11.33
N PHE A 77 -6.79 -2.13 10.61
CA PHE A 77 -5.46 -2.51 10.19
C PHE A 77 -5.37 -2.76 8.69
N TYR A 78 -4.26 -2.29 8.10
CA TYR A 78 -3.99 -2.42 6.68
C TYR A 78 -2.60 -3.03 6.48
N GLY A 79 -2.51 -4.08 5.68
CA GLY A 79 -1.23 -4.67 5.27
C GLY A 79 -0.79 -4.14 3.91
N PHE A 80 0.51 -3.98 3.72
CA PHE A 80 1.11 -3.57 2.46
C PHE A 80 0.89 -4.65 1.39
N SER A 81 0.43 -4.28 0.21
CA SER A 81 0.12 -5.21 -0.88
C SER A 81 0.01 -4.50 -2.22
N ASN A 82 0.14 -5.27 -3.30
CA ASN A 82 -0.29 -4.89 -4.63
C ASN A 82 -1.70 -5.44 -4.85
N GLY A 83 -2.70 -4.57 -4.72
CA GLY A 83 -4.11 -4.93 -4.86
C GLY A 83 -4.72 -4.41 -6.17
N LYS A 84 -6.04 -4.52 -6.31
CA LYS A 84 -6.78 -4.09 -7.53
C LYS A 84 -6.57 -2.62 -7.91
N ARG A 85 -6.14 -1.77 -6.98
CA ARG A 85 -5.87 -0.34 -7.20
C ARG A 85 -4.37 -0.02 -7.20
N GLY A 86 -3.51 -1.02 -7.41
CA GLY A 86 -2.06 -0.88 -7.37
C GLY A 86 -1.47 -1.10 -5.99
N VAL A 87 -0.22 -0.69 -5.84
CA VAL A 87 0.53 -0.81 -4.58
C VAL A 87 -0.05 0.13 -3.53
N GLY A 88 -0.30 -0.39 -2.34
CA GLY A 88 -0.88 0.38 -1.24
C GLY A 88 -1.09 -0.48 0.01
N PHE A 89 -1.93 0.01 0.88
CA PHE A 89 -2.30 -0.67 2.12
C PHE A 89 -3.76 -1.11 2.06
N TYR A 90 -4.01 -2.38 2.29
CA TYR A 90 -5.32 -3.02 2.13
C TYR A 90 -5.72 -3.77 3.39
N TRP A 91 -7.01 -3.82 3.67
CA TRP A 91 -7.54 -4.73 4.67
C TRP A 91 -7.14 -6.17 4.35
N ARG A 92 -6.67 -6.88 5.35
CA ARG A 92 -6.40 -8.31 5.27
C ARG A 92 -7.58 -9.16 5.71
N LYS A 93 -8.49 -8.57 6.48
CA LYS A 93 -9.77 -9.14 6.89
C LYS A 93 -10.92 -8.25 6.43
N ALA A 94 -12.11 -8.83 6.26
CA ALA A 94 -13.26 -8.13 5.68
C ALA A 94 -13.70 -6.87 6.46
N ASP A 95 -13.45 -6.84 7.76
CA ASP A 95 -13.78 -5.75 8.68
C ASP A 95 -12.60 -4.83 9.03
N GLY A 96 -11.43 -5.07 8.41
CA GLY A 96 -10.20 -4.38 8.77
C GLY A 96 -9.61 -4.82 10.12
N GLY A 97 -10.06 -5.94 10.68
CA GLY A 97 -9.59 -6.46 11.95
C GLY A 97 -8.12 -6.85 11.96
N ALA A 98 -7.57 -7.05 13.17
CA ALA A 98 -6.16 -7.41 13.37
C ALA A 98 -5.79 -8.71 12.66
N PHE A 99 -4.59 -8.76 12.10
CA PHE A 99 -4.04 -9.91 11.37
C PHE A 99 -2.59 -10.18 11.79
N GLU A 100 -2.10 -11.36 11.48
CA GLU A 100 -0.69 -11.69 11.66
C GLU A 100 0.15 -11.00 10.59
N ASN A 101 1.05 -10.10 11.01
CA ASN A 101 1.99 -9.41 10.15
C ASN A 101 3.30 -10.18 10.11
N GLY A 102 3.84 -10.36 8.93
CA GLY A 102 5.16 -10.99 8.77
C GLY A 102 6.28 -10.10 9.30
N ALA A 103 7.36 -10.72 9.76
CA ALA A 103 8.58 -10.03 10.18
C ALA A 103 9.06 -9.02 9.13
N HIS A 104 9.55 -7.88 9.58
CA HIS A 104 10.11 -6.79 8.75
C HIS A 104 9.15 -6.23 7.68
N LYS A 105 7.84 -6.38 7.87
CA LYS A 105 6.84 -5.78 6.99
C LYS A 105 6.13 -4.62 7.67
N ALA A 106 5.91 -3.56 6.91
CA ALA A 106 5.12 -2.44 7.39
C ALA A 106 3.61 -2.73 7.31
N TYR A 107 2.88 -2.25 8.30
CA TYR A 107 1.42 -2.20 8.31
C TYR A 107 0.96 -0.84 8.82
N ILE A 108 -0.32 -0.51 8.63
CA ILE A 108 -0.94 0.67 9.24
C ILE A 108 -1.92 0.22 10.29
N ALA A 109 -1.83 0.82 11.47
CA ALA A 109 -2.83 0.74 12.52
C ALA A 109 -3.51 2.11 12.65
N TYR A 110 -4.82 2.15 12.46
CA TYR A 110 -5.59 3.39 12.41
C TYR A 110 -6.83 3.29 13.31
N THR A 111 -7.09 4.37 14.03
CA THR A 111 -8.32 4.53 14.80
C THR A 111 -9.03 5.77 14.27
N PRO A 112 -10.12 5.64 13.48
CA PRO A 112 -10.86 6.78 12.97
C PRO A 112 -11.42 7.63 14.11
N SER A 113 -11.34 8.94 13.96
CA SER A 113 -11.91 9.90 14.93
C SER A 113 -13.42 10.06 14.84
N SER A 114 -14.04 9.51 13.80
CA SER A 114 -15.48 9.55 13.57
C SER A 114 -15.97 8.23 12.95
N THR A 115 -17.28 8.00 12.99
CA THR A 115 -17.98 6.88 12.34
C THR A 115 -17.94 6.92 10.80
N ALA A 116 -17.17 7.82 10.21
CA ALA A 116 -16.91 7.81 8.78
C ALA A 116 -16.34 6.43 8.41
N GLN A 117 -17.00 5.74 7.50
CA GLN A 117 -16.63 4.40 7.07
C GLN A 117 -15.19 4.42 6.56
N ALA A 118 -14.29 3.76 7.26
CA ALA A 118 -12.93 3.57 6.80
C ALA A 118 -12.97 2.77 5.50
N LYS A 119 -12.25 3.25 4.51
CA LYS A 119 -12.11 2.51 3.23
C LYS A 119 -11.33 1.23 3.46
N SER A 120 -11.64 0.17 2.73
CA SER A 120 -10.91 -1.10 2.79
C SER A 120 -9.49 -1.04 2.20
N TYR A 121 -9.08 0.12 1.71
CA TYR A 121 -7.76 0.38 1.13
C TYR A 121 -7.35 1.83 1.35
N LEU A 122 -6.03 2.03 1.43
CA LEU A 122 -5.35 3.32 1.42
C LEU A 122 -4.28 3.26 0.33
N VAL A 123 -4.47 4.06 -0.73
CA VAL A 123 -3.47 4.20 -1.80
C VAL A 123 -2.66 5.47 -1.57
N PHE A 124 -1.46 5.48 -2.13
CA PHE A 124 -0.60 6.64 -2.04
C PHE A 124 -1.20 7.80 -2.85
N ASP A 125 -1.08 9.00 -2.32
CA ASP A 125 -1.40 10.21 -3.08
C ASP A 125 -0.38 10.36 -4.22
N THR A 126 -0.85 10.42 -5.46
CA THR A 126 -0.01 10.57 -6.66
C THR A 126 0.80 11.87 -6.67
N ALA A 127 0.37 12.90 -5.95
CA ALA A 127 1.13 14.13 -5.76
C ALA A 127 2.45 13.94 -4.98
N THR A 128 2.65 12.80 -4.34
CA THR A 128 3.85 12.53 -3.51
C THR A 128 5.07 12.03 -4.30
N GLY A 129 4.99 11.98 -5.65
CA GLY A 129 6.11 11.57 -6.51
C GLY A 129 6.51 10.09 -6.36
N VAL A 130 5.66 9.27 -5.76
CA VAL A 130 5.78 7.81 -5.86
C VAL A 130 5.30 7.46 -7.26
N HIS A 131 6.23 7.22 -8.17
CA HIS A 131 5.94 6.63 -9.47
C HIS A 131 5.61 5.14 -9.26
N LEU A 132 4.48 4.90 -8.61
CA LEU A 132 3.86 3.62 -8.75
C LEU A 132 3.41 3.59 -10.19
N THR A 133 3.95 2.68 -10.97
CA THR A 133 3.34 2.31 -12.24
C THR A 133 1.94 1.79 -11.91
N ALA A 134 1.01 2.73 -11.71
CA ALA A 134 -0.38 2.45 -11.90
C ALA A 134 -0.43 1.92 -13.33
N PHE A 135 -0.81 0.68 -13.50
CA PHE A 135 -1.26 0.24 -14.81
C PHE A 135 -2.25 1.31 -15.27
N PRO A 136 -1.98 1.97 -16.42
CA PRO A 136 -2.86 3.05 -16.87
C PRO A 136 -4.28 2.50 -16.88
N GLU A 137 -5.19 3.26 -16.32
CA GLU A 137 -6.63 2.95 -16.29
C GLU A 137 -7.19 2.68 -17.71
N SER A 138 -6.42 3.05 -18.75
CA SER A 138 -6.66 2.79 -20.16
C SER A 138 -6.39 1.34 -20.60
N GLN A 139 -5.85 0.46 -19.76
CA GLN A 139 -5.76 -0.97 -20.05
C GLN A 139 -6.73 -1.82 -19.22
N MET A 140 -7.72 -1.24 -18.57
CA MET A 140 -9.02 -1.88 -18.46
C MET A 140 -9.69 -1.84 -19.84
N GLU A 141 -9.00 -2.35 -20.87
CA GLU A 141 -9.66 -2.72 -22.10
C GLU A 141 -10.75 -3.70 -21.70
N ASP A 142 -11.97 -3.31 -22.03
CA ASP A 142 -13.19 -4.07 -21.94
C ASP A 142 -12.91 -5.57 -22.04
N GLU A 143 -12.85 -6.24 -20.90
CA GLU A 143 -12.98 -7.71 -20.91
C GLU A 143 -14.23 -8.00 -21.73
N PRO A 144 -14.11 -8.74 -22.85
CA PRO A 144 -15.21 -8.92 -23.74
C PRO A 144 -16.38 -9.54 -22.98
N THR A 145 -17.47 -8.81 -22.94
CA THR A 145 -18.68 -9.22 -22.26
C THR A 145 -19.59 -9.93 -23.26
N TYR A 146 -20.08 -11.10 -22.91
CA TYR A 146 -20.91 -11.93 -23.78
C TYR A 146 -22.30 -12.09 -23.18
N ASN A 147 -23.33 -12.18 -24.03
CA ASN A 147 -24.66 -12.58 -23.61
C ASN A 147 -24.73 -14.11 -23.43
N LEU A 148 -25.86 -14.62 -22.97
CA LEU A 148 -26.07 -16.07 -22.79
C LEU A 148 -26.00 -16.88 -24.11
N ALA A 149 -26.11 -16.22 -25.26
CA ALA A 149 -25.95 -16.86 -26.57
C ALA A 149 -24.48 -16.84 -27.06
N GLY A 150 -23.52 -16.36 -26.24
CA GLY A 150 -22.09 -16.30 -26.58
C GLY A 150 -21.72 -15.15 -27.51
N GLN A 151 -22.61 -14.20 -27.79
CA GLN A 151 -22.34 -13.04 -28.62
C GLN A 151 -21.72 -11.94 -27.78
N ARG A 152 -20.68 -11.27 -28.30
CA ARG A 152 -20.06 -10.10 -27.65
C ARG A 152 -21.04 -8.94 -27.61
N VAL A 153 -21.25 -8.36 -26.43
CA VAL A 153 -22.18 -7.27 -26.20
C VAL A 153 -21.47 -6.04 -25.61
N GLY A 154 -21.95 -4.85 -25.98
CA GLY A 154 -21.42 -3.59 -25.48
C GLY A 154 -21.99 -3.18 -24.12
N LYS A 155 -21.51 -2.04 -23.62
CA LYS A 155 -21.87 -1.50 -22.26
C LYS A 155 -23.37 -1.19 -22.11
N ASP A 156 -24.09 -0.98 -23.22
CA ASP A 156 -25.52 -0.62 -23.21
C ASP A 156 -26.47 -1.83 -23.23
N TYR A 157 -25.93 -3.04 -23.20
CA TYR A 157 -26.73 -4.25 -23.21
C TYR A 157 -27.49 -4.48 -21.89
N LYS A 158 -28.81 -4.54 -21.97
CA LYS A 158 -29.71 -4.73 -20.83
C LYS A 158 -30.11 -6.20 -20.66
N GLY A 159 -29.15 -7.06 -20.37
CA GLY A 159 -29.40 -8.50 -20.15
C GLY A 159 -28.33 -9.13 -19.26
N ILE A 160 -28.46 -10.43 -19.03
CA ILE A 160 -27.45 -11.19 -18.29
C ILE A 160 -26.19 -11.29 -19.14
N VAL A 161 -25.04 -10.94 -18.56
CA VAL A 161 -23.75 -10.96 -19.22
C VAL A 161 -22.78 -11.91 -18.52
N ILE A 162 -21.93 -12.56 -19.32
CA ILE A 162 -20.84 -13.43 -18.85
C ILE A 162 -19.52 -12.70 -19.13
N LYS A 163 -18.70 -12.52 -18.11
CA LYS A 163 -17.31 -12.08 -18.23
C LYS A 163 -16.38 -13.27 -18.11
N ILE A 164 -15.52 -13.45 -19.09
CA ILE A 164 -14.53 -14.54 -19.09
C ILE A 164 -13.20 -13.94 -18.61
N GLY A 165 -12.89 -14.12 -17.34
CA GLY A 165 -11.57 -13.73 -16.78
C GLY A 165 -10.51 -14.77 -17.15
N ARG A 166 -9.32 -14.34 -17.58
CA ARG A 166 -8.16 -15.22 -17.70
C ARG A 166 -7.60 -15.52 -16.32
N ALA A 167 -7.60 -16.78 -15.92
CA ALA A 167 -6.76 -17.24 -14.82
C ALA A 167 -5.31 -17.20 -15.31
N SER A 168 -4.49 -16.37 -14.70
CA SER A 168 -3.03 -16.44 -14.88
C SER A 168 -2.50 -17.57 -14.00
N CYS A 169 -1.90 -18.57 -14.63
CA CYS A 169 -1.07 -19.57 -13.95
C CYS A 169 0.23 -18.92 -13.46
#